data_f396bf28319b3beb15ae46383d33877d
#
_entry.id   f396bf28319b3beb15ae46383d33877d
#
_cell.length_a   1.000
_cell.length_b   1.000
_cell.length_c   1.000
_cell.angle_alpha   90.00
_cell.angle_beta   90.00
_cell.angle_gamma   90.00
#
_symmetry.space_group_name_H-M   'P 1'
#
loop_
_entity.id
_entity.type
_entity.pdbx_description
1 polymer ?
#
loop_
_entity_poly.entity_id
_entity_poly.type
_entity_poly.pdbx_seq_one_letter_code
_entity_poly.pdbx_strand_id
1 'polypeptide(L)'
;MFDALHQDTTHPTAEIIFDRVRAHMPTVSLRTVYQALNDLIELGEVQAVSIDDNAARFDPNISHHDHFVCKSCSRIYDVVASKPTLVSAQSEGEDAAASYVVDSTEIFFRGLCASCVA
;
A
#
# COMPACT_ATOMS: atom_id res chain seq x y z
N MET A 1 11.21 0.93 -15.03
CA MET A 1 10.82 0.82 -13.60
C MET A 1 9.34 0.52 -13.43
N PHE A 2 8.50 1.28 -14.11
CA PHE A 2 7.05 1.05 -14.05
C PHE A 2 6.65 -0.35 -14.53
N ASP A 3 7.33 -0.88 -15.54
CA ASP A 3 7.03 -2.21 -16.08
C ASP A 3 7.19 -3.33 -15.05
N ALA A 4 8.13 -3.16 -14.10
CA ALA A 4 8.34 -4.16 -13.05
C ALA A 4 7.22 -4.17 -12.01
N LEU A 5 6.36 -3.15 -12.02
CA LEU A 5 5.30 -2.97 -11.04
C LEU A 5 3.90 -3.03 -11.66
N HIS A 6 3.80 -2.83 -12.97
CA HIS A 6 2.53 -2.71 -13.66
C HIS A 6 1.64 -3.93 -13.44
N GLN A 7 0.40 -3.69 -12.99
CA GLN A 7 -0.59 -4.73 -12.69
C GLN A 7 -0.17 -5.73 -11.59
N ASP A 8 0.86 -5.41 -10.82
CA ASP A 8 1.29 -6.26 -9.71
C ASP A 8 0.39 -6.03 -8.51
N THR A 9 -0.28 -7.08 -8.04
CA THR A 9 -1.17 -7.05 -6.88
C THR A 9 -0.50 -7.54 -5.60
N THR A 10 0.80 -7.88 -5.65
CA THR A 10 1.51 -8.42 -4.50
C THR A 10 2.06 -7.36 -3.56
N HIS A 11 1.96 -6.09 -3.92
CA HIS A 11 2.45 -4.95 -3.13
C HIS A 11 3.92 -5.11 -2.75
N PRO A 12 4.83 -5.14 -3.75
CA PRO A 12 6.24 -5.40 -3.48
C PRO A 12 6.92 -4.25 -2.74
N THR A 13 7.95 -4.60 -1.97
CA THR A 13 8.85 -3.61 -1.38
C THR A 13 9.83 -3.11 -2.43
N ALA A 14 10.57 -2.03 -2.11
CA ALA A 14 11.59 -1.51 -3.02
C ALA A 14 12.69 -2.54 -3.29
N GLU A 15 13.06 -3.33 -2.30
CA GLU A 15 14.08 -4.38 -2.45
C GLU A 15 13.63 -5.45 -3.43
N ILE A 16 12.38 -5.86 -3.37
CA ILE A 16 11.83 -6.85 -4.31
C ILE A 16 11.82 -6.26 -5.72
N ILE A 17 11.40 -5.01 -5.86
CA ILE A 17 11.41 -4.33 -7.16
C ILE A 17 12.84 -4.23 -7.69
N PHE A 18 13.79 -3.89 -6.82
CA PHE A 18 15.21 -3.82 -7.17
C PHE A 18 15.71 -5.15 -7.74
N ASP A 19 15.38 -6.26 -7.09
CA ASP A 19 15.77 -7.59 -7.58
C ASP A 19 15.19 -7.90 -8.97
N ARG A 20 13.94 -7.48 -9.21
CA ARG A 20 13.32 -7.66 -10.52
C ARG A 20 13.99 -6.82 -11.60
N VAL A 21 14.28 -5.56 -11.30
CA VAL A 21 14.89 -4.62 -12.25
C VAL A 21 16.33 -5.02 -12.54
N ARG A 22 17.05 -5.49 -11.55
CA ARG A 22 18.46 -5.88 -11.70
C ARG A 22 18.65 -7.01 -12.71
N ALA A 23 17.64 -7.85 -12.92
CA ALA A 23 17.69 -8.90 -13.92
C ALA A 23 17.83 -8.35 -15.34
N HIS A 24 17.32 -7.12 -15.59
CA HIS A 24 17.37 -6.46 -16.90
C HIS A 24 18.38 -5.32 -16.95
N MET A 25 18.70 -4.75 -15.78
CA MET A 25 19.61 -3.62 -15.66
C MET A 25 20.63 -3.91 -14.55
N PRO A 26 21.65 -4.73 -14.81
CA PRO A 26 22.56 -5.22 -13.76
C PRO A 26 23.30 -4.14 -12.98
N THR A 27 23.43 -2.94 -13.55
CA THR A 27 24.14 -1.83 -12.91
C THR A 27 23.25 -0.89 -12.12
N VAL A 28 21.94 -1.16 -12.06
CA VAL A 28 21.02 -0.31 -11.31
C VAL A 28 21.32 -0.39 -9.80
N SER A 29 21.21 0.75 -9.10
CA SER A 29 21.35 0.79 -7.65
C SER A 29 20.00 0.82 -6.96
N LEU A 30 19.95 0.41 -5.70
CA LEU A 30 18.74 0.50 -4.89
C LEU A 30 18.29 1.95 -4.74
N ARG A 31 19.23 2.89 -4.63
CA ARG A 31 18.93 4.31 -4.57
C ARG A 31 18.17 4.77 -5.81
N THR A 32 18.60 4.33 -6.99
CA THR A 32 17.92 4.66 -8.25
C THR A 32 16.49 4.12 -8.26
N VAL A 33 16.28 2.92 -7.72
CA VAL A 33 14.95 2.32 -7.62
C VAL A 33 14.06 3.17 -6.71
N TYR A 34 14.55 3.58 -5.54
CA TYR A 34 13.78 4.45 -4.64
C TYR A 34 13.45 5.78 -5.29
N GLN A 35 14.40 6.37 -6.00
CA GLN A 35 14.18 7.65 -6.68
C GLN A 35 13.11 7.53 -7.75
N ALA A 36 13.17 6.45 -8.54
CA ALA A 36 12.17 6.21 -9.58
C ALA A 36 10.77 5.97 -8.98
N LEU A 37 10.69 5.24 -7.86
CA LEU A 37 9.42 5.02 -7.18
C LEU A 37 8.84 6.33 -6.63
N ASN A 38 9.67 7.18 -6.06
CA ASN A 38 9.22 8.48 -5.59
C ASN A 38 8.68 9.34 -6.73
N ASP A 39 9.34 9.31 -7.88
CA ASP A 39 8.87 10.04 -9.07
C ASP A 39 7.51 9.51 -9.53
N LEU A 40 7.31 8.20 -9.52
CA LEU A 40 6.04 7.59 -9.89
C LEU A 40 4.91 7.95 -8.91
N ILE A 41 5.24 8.04 -7.62
CA ILE A 41 4.28 8.47 -6.61
C ILE A 41 3.86 9.93 -6.86
N GLU A 42 4.83 10.81 -7.14
CA GLU A 42 4.53 12.21 -7.45
C GLU A 42 3.68 12.37 -8.70
N LEU A 43 3.87 11.50 -9.68
CA LEU A 43 3.09 11.49 -10.91
C LEU A 43 1.71 10.86 -10.75
N GLY A 44 1.41 10.26 -9.58
CA GLY A 44 0.15 9.60 -9.34
C GLY A 44 0.00 8.25 -10.01
N GLU A 45 1.10 7.62 -10.41
CA GLU A 45 1.11 6.31 -11.09
C GLU A 45 1.19 5.15 -10.11
N VAL A 46 1.68 5.39 -8.91
CA VAL A 46 1.89 4.38 -7.87
C VAL A 46 1.56 5.02 -6.52
N GLN A 47 1.05 4.23 -5.59
CA GLN A 47 0.90 4.66 -4.21
C GLN A 47 1.77 3.82 -3.30
N ALA A 48 2.25 4.43 -2.22
CA ALA A 48 2.99 3.73 -1.18
C ALA A 48 2.01 3.30 -0.09
N VAL A 49 2.16 2.07 0.37
CA VAL A 49 1.35 1.51 1.46
C VAL A 49 2.30 1.18 2.61
N SER A 50 2.11 1.82 3.74
CA SER A 50 2.89 1.55 4.95
C SER A 50 1.95 1.09 6.05
N ILE A 51 2.25 -0.06 6.62
CA ILE A 51 1.45 -0.63 7.70
C ILE A 51 2.39 -0.92 8.86
N ASP A 52 2.13 -0.27 9.99
CA ASP A 52 2.94 -0.38 11.20
C ASP A 52 4.40 0.05 10.90
N ASP A 53 5.38 -0.66 11.48
CA ASP A 53 6.81 -0.35 11.28
C ASP A 53 7.43 -1.16 10.14
N ASN A 54 6.63 -1.82 9.34
CA ASN A 54 7.13 -2.61 8.23
C ASN A 54 7.60 -1.71 7.09
N ALA A 55 8.45 -2.27 6.21
CA ALA A 55 8.91 -1.55 5.04
C ALA A 55 7.73 -1.13 4.16
N ALA A 56 7.83 0.04 3.55
CA ALA A 56 6.82 0.53 2.63
C ALA A 56 6.68 -0.42 1.44
N ARG A 57 5.45 -0.64 1.03
CA ARG A 57 5.12 -1.43 -0.15
C ARG A 57 4.53 -0.51 -1.21
N PHE A 58 4.62 -0.92 -2.44
CA PHE A 58 4.24 -0.08 -3.58
C PHE A 58 3.14 -0.76 -4.38
N ASP A 59 2.12 0.01 -4.73
CA ASP A 59 0.92 -0.50 -5.38
C ASP A 59 0.64 0.34 -6.63
N PRO A 60 0.64 -0.27 -7.83
CA PRO A 60 0.31 0.45 -9.06
C PRO A 60 -1.18 0.78 -9.16
N ASN A 61 -2.02 0.17 -8.35
CA ASN A 61 -3.44 0.48 -8.33
C ASN A 61 -3.67 1.70 -7.45
N ILE A 62 -3.87 2.85 -8.08
CA ILE A 62 -4.07 4.12 -7.38
C ILE A 62 -5.55 4.41 -7.09
N SER A 63 -6.47 3.54 -7.50
CA SER A 63 -7.87 3.69 -7.17
C SER A 63 -8.09 3.48 -5.68
N HIS A 64 -9.16 4.06 -5.17
CA HIS A 64 -9.52 3.87 -3.76
C HIS A 64 -9.90 2.41 -3.51
N HIS A 65 -9.26 1.76 -2.57
CA HIS A 65 -9.57 0.38 -2.16
C HIS A 65 -9.03 0.13 -0.77
N ASP A 66 -9.53 -0.94 -0.16
CA ASP A 66 -9.12 -1.33 1.18
C ASP A 66 -8.09 -2.46 1.09
N HIS A 67 -7.44 -2.75 2.22
CA HIS A 67 -6.35 -3.72 2.26
C HIS A 67 -6.56 -4.75 3.36
N PHE A 68 -6.07 -5.96 3.12
CA PHE A 68 -5.99 -7.02 4.11
C PHE A 68 -4.53 -7.41 4.32
N VAL A 69 -4.11 -7.50 5.58
CA VAL A 69 -2.75 -7.86 5.95
C VAL A 69 -2.78 -9.19 6.68
N CYS A 70 -2.02 -10.17 6.18
CA CYS A 70 -1.88 -11.45 6.86
C CYS A 70 -0.82 -11.33 7.96
N LYS A 71 -1.19 -11.71 9.17
CA LYS A 71 -0.30 -11.67 10.33
C LYS A 71 0.81 -12.72 10.23
N SER A 72 0.58 -13.79 9.48
CA SER A 72 1.52 -14.90 9.38
C SER A 72 2.54 -14.69 8.27
N CYS A 73 2.09 -14.45 7.04
CA CYS A 73 2.98 -14.33 5.89
C CYS A 73 3.30 -12.88 5.49
N SER A 74 2.70 -11.90 6.15
CA SER A 74 2.90 -10.47 5.92
C SER A 74 2.47 -9.98 4.53
N ARG A 75 1.76 -10.78 3.77
CA ARG A 75 1.24 -10.34 2.48
C ARG A 75 0.13 -9.33 2.65
N ILE A 76 0.05 -8.42 1.70
CA ILE A 76 -1.02 -7.42 1.61
C ILE A 76 -1.87 -7.74 0.40
N TYR A 77 -3.18 -7.80 0.60
CA TYR A 77 -4.15 -8.06 -0.46
C TYR A 77 -5.06 -6.87 -0.61
N ASP A 78 -5.47 -6.57 -1.83
CA ASP A 78 -6.52 -5.60 -2.10
C ASP A 78 -7.87 -6.27 -1.82
N VAL A 79 -8.72 -5.61 -1.05
CA VAL A 79 -10.03 -6.13 -0.71
C VAL A 79 -11.06 -5.03 -0.83
N VAL A 80 -12.34 -5.42 -0.88
CA VAL A 80 -13.45 -4.48 -0.87
C VAL A 80 -14.21 -4.68 0.43
N ALA A 81 -14.31 -3.61 1.22
CA ALA A 81 -15.09 -3.66 2.45
C ALA A 81 -16.57 -3.77 2.12
N SER A 82 -17.24 -4.75 2.72
CA SER A 82 -18.63 -5.05 2.38
C SER A 82 -19.60 -3.98 2.84
N LYS A 83 -19.24 -3.14 3.80
CA LYS A 83 -20.11 -2.06 4.30
C LYS A 83 -19.29 -0.85 4.72
N PRO A 84 -18.80 -0.05 3.77
CA PRO A 84 -18.13 1.18 4.12
C PRO A 84 -19.15 2.21 4.59
N THR A 85 -19.26 2.39 5.90
CA THR A 85 -20.25 3.29 6.48
C THR A 85 -19.64 4.49 7.18
N LEU A 86 -18.38 4.75 6.97
CA LEU A 86 -17.73 5.88 7.57
C LEU A 86 -18.16 7.15 6.85
N VAL A 87 -19.04 7.94 7.46
CA VAL A 87 -19.57 9.17 6.84
C VAL A 87 -18.94 10.42 7.41
N SER A 88 -18.35 10.37 8.60
CA SER A 88 -17.68 11.51 9.19
C SER A 88 -16.68 11.06 10.23
N ALA A 89 -15.72 11.92 10.52
CA ALA A 89 -14.76 11.73 11.58
C ALA A 89 -14.89 12.85 12.59
N GLN A 90 -14.85 12.52 13.86
CA GLN A 90 -14.94 13.49 14.95
C GLN A 90 -13.86 13.21 15.98
N SER A 91 -13.40 14.27 16.64
CA SER A 91 -12.49 14.15 17.75
C SER A 91 -13.17 13.50 18.94
N GLU A 92 -12.40 12.79 19.75
CA GLU A 92 -12.84 12.28 21.03
C GLU A 92 -12.55 13.26 22.15
N GLY A 93 -13.22 13.12 23.28
CA GLY A 93 -12.96 13.91 24.46
C GLY A 93 -13.46 15.34 24.34
N GLU A 94 -12.63 16.29 24.80
CA GLU A 94 -13.02 17.69 24.84
C GLU A 94 -13.22 18.29 23.45
N ASP A 95 -12.60 17.69 22.44
CA ASP A 95 -12.72 18.13 21.05
C ASP A 95 -13.84 17.41 20.30
N ALA A 96 -14.74 16.73 20.99
CA ALA A 96 -15.80 15.94 20.36
C ALA A 96 -16.73 16.76 19.48
N ALA A 97 -16.81 18.07 19.71
CA ALA A 97 -17.61 18.97 18.88
C ALA A 97 -16.92 19.38 17.58
N ALA A 98 -15.61 19.16 17.48
CA ALA A 98 -14.87 19.48 16.26
C ALA A 98 -15.22 18.50 15.16
N SER A 99 -15.43 18.99 13.95
CA SER A 99 -15.66 18.18 12.79
C SER A 99 -14.50 18.32 11.81
N TYR A 100 -14.22 17.26 11.09
CA TYR A 100 -13.16 17.22 10.11
C TYR A 100 -13.75 17.03 8.72
N VAL A 101 -13.07 17.58 7.73
CA VAL A 101 -13.41 17.30 6.34
C VAL A 101 -12.60 16.09 5.92
N VAL A 102 -13.28 15.03 5.51
CA VAL A 102 -12.64 13.77 5.13
C VAL A 102 -12.58 13.69 3.62
N ASP A 103 -11.36 13.63 3.08
CA ASP A 103 -11.16 13.47 1.63
C ASP A 103 -11.14 12.01 1.21
N SER A 104 -10.63 11.12 2.06
CA SER A 104 -10.52 9.71 1.73
C SER A 104 -10.48 8.88 3.00
N THR A 105 -10.79 7.60 2.85
CA THR A 105 -10.70 6.61 3.92
C THR A 105 -10.08 5.34 3.39
N GLU A 106 -9.32 4.66 4.25
CA GLU A 106 -8.78 3.34 3.96
C GLU A 106 -9.04 2.46 5.17
N ILE A 107 -9.42 1.21 4.92
CA ILE A 107 -9.63 0.23 5.98
C ILE A 107 -8.58 -0.86 5.81
N PHE A 108 -7.89 -1.17 6.91
CA PHE A 108 -6.91 -2.25 6.94
C PHE A 108 -7.46 -3.37 7.80
N PHE A 109 -7.69 -4.51 7.17
CA PHE A 109 -8.09 -5.72 7.89
C PHE A 109 -6.85 -6.52 8.23
N ARG A 110 -6.79 -7.07 9.43
CA ARG A 110 -5.68 -7.91 9.88
C ARG A 110 -6.21 -9.27 10.29
N GLY A 111 -5.53 -10.30 9.86
CA GLY A 111 -5.94 -11.67 10.18
C GLY A 111 -5.05 -12.68 9.48
N LEU A 112 -5.62 -13.79 9.07
CA LEU A 112 -4.91 -14.84 8.34
C LEU A 112 -5.50 -14.96 6.94
N CYS A 113 -4.62 -14.97 5.93
CA CYS A 113 -5.07 -15.18 4.55
C CYS A 113 -5.47 -16.63 4.33
N ALA A 114 -6.11 -16.91 3.20
CA ALA A 114 -6.60 -18.24 2.88
C ALA A 114 -5.51 -19.33 2.95
N SER A 115 -4.28 -18.99 2.58
CA SER A 115 -3.15 -19.92 2.62
C SER A 115 -2.64 -20.17 4.04
N CYS A 116 -2.86 -19.27 4.98
CA CYS A 116 -2.34 -19.38 6.35
C CYS A 116 -3.38 -19.86 7.36
N VAL A 117 -4.65 -19.89 6.98
CA VAL A 117 -5.74 -20.31 7.88
C VAL A 117 -5.69 -21.83 8.12
N ALA A 118 -5.28 -22.59 7.14
CA ALA A 118 -5.29 -24.05 7.19
C ALA A 118 -4.27 -24.62 8.17
#